data_b5a45116269c160dac5d463919fa33c6
#
_entry.id   b5a45116269c160dac5d463919fa33c6
#
_cell.length_a   1.000
_cell.length_b   1.000
_cell.length_c   1.000
_cell.angle_alpha   90.00
_cell.angle_beta   90.00
_cell.angle_gamma   90.00
#
_symmetry.space_group_name_H-M   'P 1'
#
loop_
_entity.id
_entity.type
_entity.pdbx_description
1 polymer ?
#
loop_
_entity_poly.entity_id
_entity_poly.type
_entity_poly.pdbx_seq_one_letter_code
_entity_poly.pdbx_strand_id
1 'polypeptide(L)'
;MSIKEKFSRKIKSPYGLHKDYMLHLRPGYTALVGPNGAGKTTLLHQIRDFAKAEGFEVFTYENIHDGGKTAMGNYVHSNNIKAAATALCSSEGEQITINFGQHMNALGQLVRKCVEQDKPLFILLDGLDSGASIDRARELMNLFHMIEQDVGIQPGGAKHAIYIINAVNNYELARNISVDPRTGETHCFMSYKEYAKFICEYFDTHKNPDESEKQAQ
;
A
#
# COMPACT_ATOMS: atom_id res chain seq x y z
N MET A 1 -11.12 26.74 -4.61
CA MET A 1 -11.07 25.27 -4.59
C MET A 1 -10.53 24.87 -3.23
N SER A 2 -11.33 24.22 -2.36
CA SER A 2 -10.84 23.76 -1.05
C SER A 2 -9.82 22.66 -1.28
N ILE A 3 -8.58 22.86 -0.84
CA ILE A 3 -7.56 21.81 -0.81
C ILE A 3 -8.01 20.85 0.28
N LYS A 4 -8.41 19.64 -0.09
CA LYS A 4 -8.81 18.62 0.88
C LYS A 4 -7.64 18.27 1.77
N GLU A 5 -7.91 18.28 3.06
CA GLU A 5 -6.93 18.24 4.13
C GLU A 5 -6.13 16.93 4.14
N LYS A 6 -4.89 17.00 4.63
CA LYS A 6 -4.05 15.85 4.90
C LYS A 6 -4.73 14.95 5.95
N PHE A 7 -4.77 13.66 5.71
CA PHE A 7 -5.05 12.70 6.76
C PHE A 7 -3.88 12.71 7.75
N SER A 8 -4.16 12.98 9.01
CA SER A 8 -3.14 13.05 10.07
C SER A 8 -3.59 12.23 11.26
N ARG A 9 -2.79 11.22 11.65
CA ARG A 9 -3.11 10.36 12.79
C ARG A 9 -1.86 9.97 13.55
N LYS A 10 -2.01 9.87 14.88
CA LYS A 10 -0.96 9.35 15.74
C LYS A 10 -0.90 7.83 15.60
N ILE A 11 0.24 7.34 15.14
CA ILE A 11 0.55 5.92 15.06
C ILE A 11 1.22 5.50 16.36
N LYS A 12 0.67 4.46 16.96
CA LYS A 12 1.23 3.84 18.15
C LYS A 12 2.08 2.64 17.76
N SER A 13 3.24 2.53 18.38
CA SER A 13 4.08 1.37 18.19
C SER A 13 3.41 0.12 18.75
N PRO A 14 3.12 -0.92 17.95
CA PRO A 14 2.76 -2.20 18.50
C PRO A 14 3.97 -2.76 19.28
N TYR A 15 3.73 -3.14 20.54
CA TYR A 15 4.76 -3.74 21.40
C TYR A 15 6.01 -2.88 21.67
N GLY A 16 5.95 -1.55 21.49
CA GLY A 16 7.08 -0.65 21.74
C GLY A 16 8.24 -0.79 20.74
N LEU A 17 8.02 -1.36 19.57
CA LEU A 17 9.06 -1.60 18.56
C LEU A 17 9.65 -0.32 17.95
N HIS A 18 8.97 0.81 18.09
CA HIS A 18 9.43 2.14 17.65
C HIS A 18 8.76 3.22 18.50
N LYS A 19 9.18 4.47 18.38
CA LYS A 19 8.50 5.61 19.03
C LYS A 19 7.17 5.90 18.33
N ASP A 20 6.17 6.38 19.10
CA ASP A 20 4.95 6.92 18.53
C ASP A 20 5.27 8.13 17.62
N TYR A 21 4.58 8.25 16.49
CA TYR A 21 4.77 9.35 15.55
C TYR A 21 3.45 9.82 14.93
N MET A 22 3.47 10.98 14.30
CA MET A 22 2.34 11.49 13.52
C MET A 22 2.51 11.08 12.06
N LEU A 23 1.59 10.25 11.57
CA LEU A 23 1.49 9.92 10.16
C LEU A 23 0.72 11.02 9.42
N HIS A 24 1.31 11.52 8.35
CA HIS A 24 0.68 12.49 7.45
C HIS A 24 0.57 11.91 6.05
N LEU A 25 -0.65 11.72 5.58
CA LEU A 25 -0.92 11.26 4.20
C LEU A 25 -1.59 12.36 3.40
N ARG A 26 -1.23 12.46 2.12
CA ARG A 26 -1.92 13.30 1.14
C ARG A 26 -2.77 12.42 0.24
N PRO A 27 -3.88 12.95 -0.32
CA PRO A 27 -4.56 12.26 -1.41
C PRO A 27 -3.59 11.90 -2.53
N GLY A 28 -3.81 10.76 -3.16
CA GLY A 28 -2.95 10.19 -4.17
C GLY A 28 -2.18 8.97 -3.68
N TYR A 29 -1.21 8.56 -4.49
CA TYR A 29 -0.39 7.38 -4.24
C TYR A 29 0.71 7.64 -3.20
N THR A 30 0.80 6.73 -2.25
CA THR A 30 1.87 6.67 -1.23
C THR A 30 2.34 5.22 -1.09
N ALA A 31 3.63 4.97 -1.26
CA ALA A 31 4.22 3.68 -0.97
C ALA A 31 4.60 3.57 0.51
N LEU A 32 4.41 2.41 1.13
CA LEU A 32 5.04 2.06 2.40
C LEU A 32 6.28 1.23 2.11
N VAL A 33 7.44 1.70 2.56
CA VAL A 33 8.74 1.12 2.22
C VAL A 33 9.49 0.62 3.43
N GLY A 34 10.27 -0.42 3.22
CA GLY A 34 11.09 -1.06 4.24
C GLY A 34 11.22 -2.55 3.95
N PRO A 35 12.21 -3.23 4.54
CA PRO A 35 12.36 -4.68 4.37
C PRO A 35 11.19 -5.45 4.97
N ASN A 36 11.17 -6.77 4.78
CA ASN A 36 10.21 -7.63 5.47
C ASN A 36 10.38 -7.48 6.98
N GLY A 37 9.27 -7.37 7.71
CA GLY A 37 9.27 -7.10 9.15
C GLY A 37 9.37 -5.61 9.54
N ALA A 38 9.45 -4.67 8.59
CA ALA A 38 9.46 -3.23 8.88
C ALA A 38 8.13 -2.71 9.47
N GLY A 39 7.03 -3.48 9.35
CA GLY A 39 5.72 -3.09 9.88
C GLY A 39 4.76 -2.52 8.85
N LYS A 40 5.02 -2.66 7.54
CA LYS A 40 4.17 -2.16 6.45
C LYS A 40 2.71 -2.63 6.57
N THR A 41 2.48 -3.95 6.67
CA THR A 41 1.15 -4.55 6.85
C THR A 41 0.48 -4.06 8.14
N THR A 42 1.23 -3.97 9.23
CA THR A 42 0.73 -3.46 10.51
C THR A 42 0.23 -2.02 10.39
N LEU A 43 0.99 -1.17 9.71
CA LEU A 43 0.59 0.22 9.46
C LEU A 43 -0.66 0.30 8.55
N LEU A 44 -0.75 -0.53 7.50
CA LEU A 44 -1.95 -0.61 6.68
C LEU A 44 -3.20 -0.97 7.51
N HIS A 45 -3.07 -1.94 8.43
CA HIS A 45 -4.18 -2.31 9.32
C HIS A 45 -4.57 -1.15 10.26
N GLN A 46 -3.61 -0.42 10.83
CA GLN A 46 -3.91 0.75 11.65
C GLN A 46 -4.62 1.85 10.84
N ILE A 47 -4.15 2.13 9.61
CA ILE A 47 -4.79 3.10 8.71
C ILE A 47 -6.22 2.65 8.38
N ARG A 48 -6.45 1.37 8.08
CA ARG A 48 -7.76 0.79 7.83
C ARG A 48 -8.71 1.03 9.00
N ASP A 49 -8.24 0.72 10.20
CA ASP A 49 -9.06 0.81 11.40
C ASP A 49 -9.41 2.26 11.73
N PHE A 50 -8.47 3.20 11.55
CA PHE A 50 -8.73 4.63 11.66
C PHE A 50 -9.72 5.13 10.61
N ALA A 51 -9.55 4.74 9.34
CA ALA A 51 -10.45 5.15 8.27
C ALA A 51 -11.89 4.66 8.51
N LYS A 52 -12.04 3.41 8.95
CA LYS A 52 -13.35 2.85 9.31
C LYS A 52 -13.98 3.56 10.52
N ALA A 53 -13.19 3.87 11.55
CA ALA A 53 -13.68 4.59 12.74
C ALA A 53 -14.20 6.00 12.41
N GLU A 54 -13.63 6.66 11.39
CA GLU A 54 -14.08 7.97 10.88
C GLU A 54 -15.25 7.85 9.88
N GLY A 55 -15.73 6.63 9.57
CA GLY A 55 -16.79 6.40 8.61
C GLY A 55 -16.39 6.60 7.14
N PHE A 56 -15.09 6.54 6.85
CA PHE A 56 -14.56 6.60 5.48
C PHE A 56 -14.76 5.27 4.75
N GLU A 57 -14.86 5.33 3.44
CA GLU A 57 -14.88 4.11 2.62
C GLU A 57 -13.47 3.52 2.53
N VAL A 58 -13.38 2.20 2.58
CA VAL A 58 -12.10 1.48 2.55
C VAL A 58 -12.19 0.32 1.59
N PHE A 59 -11.27 0.27 0.64
CA PHE A 59 -10.98 -0.90 -0.18
C PHE A 59 -9.68 -1.53 0.31
N THR A 60 -9.65 -2.84 0.50
CA THR A 60 -8.44 -3.58 0.87
C THR A 60 -8.15 -4.68 -0.13
N TYR A 61 -6.88 -4.87 -0.44
CA TYR A 61 -6.37 -6.03 -1.14
C TYR A 61 -5.12 -6.53 -0.43
N GLU A 62 -5.14 -7.77 0.03
CA GLU A 62 -4.02 -8.43 0.71
C GLU A 62 -3.68 -9.72 -0.02
N ASN A 63 -2.50 -9.81 -0.64
CA ASN A 63 -2.12 -10.98 -1.45
C ASN A 63 -2.20 -12.30 -0.67
N ILE A 64 -1.96 -12.29 0.64
CA ILE A 64 -2.07 -13.48 1.50
C ILE A 64 -3.51 -14.00 1.56
N HIS A 65 -4.50 -13.11 1.55
CA HIS A 65 -5.92 -13.46 1.69
C HIS A 65 -6.65 -13.50 0.36
N ASP A 66 -6.36 -12.56 -0.54
CA ASP A 66 -7.06 -12.34 -1.80
C ASP A 66 -6.32 -12.99 -2.99
N GLY A 67 -5.07 -13.40 -2.79
CA GLY A 67 -4.20 -13.98 -3.83
C GLY A 67 -3.75 -15.42 -3.54
N GLY A 68 -2.98 -15.98 -4.47
CA GLY A 68 -2.29 -17.26 -4.32
C GLY A 68 -3.21 -18.47 -4.10
N LYS A 69 -2.83 -19.35 -3.16
CA LYS A 69 -3.56 -20.60 -2.86
C LYS A 69 -4.98 -20.38 -2.33
N THR A 70 -5.22 -19.28 -1.64
CA THR A 70 -6.55 -18.93 -1.08
C THR A 70 -7.52 -18.55 -2.19
N ALA A 71 -7.07 -17.73 -3.15
CA ALA A 71 -7.86 -17.40 -4.34
C ALA A 71 -8.19 -18.65 -5.17
N MET A 72 -7.26 -19.59 -5.28
CA MET A 72 -7.48 -20.87 -5.95
C MET A 72 -8.57 -21.70 -5.27
N GLY A 73 -8.60 -21.75 -3.93
CA GLY A 73 -9.68 -22.36 -3.16
C GLY A 73 -11.03 -21.73 -3.50
N ASN A 74 -11.09 -20.42 -3.56
CA ASN A 74 -12.29 -19.66 -3.91
C ASN A 74 -12.75 -19.92 -5.36
N TYR A 75 -11.84 -20.09 -6.33
CA TYR A 75 -12.18 -20.44 -7.71
C TYR A 75 -12.78 -21.83 -7.82
N VAL A 76 -12.24 -22.81 -7.07
CA VAL A 76 -12.79 -24.17 -7.01
C VAL A 76 -14.18 -24.17 -6.37
N HIS A 77 -14.36 -23.47 -5.27
CA HIS A 77 -15.67 -23.35 -4.61
C HIS A 77 -16.73 -22.63 -5.45
N SER A 78 -16.32 -21.63 -6.24
CA SER A 78 -17.23 -20.91 -7.15
C SER A 78 -17.47 -21.64 -8.50
N ASN A 79 -16.95 -22.86 -8.66
CA ASN A 79 -17.04 -23.64 -9.90
C ASN A 79 -16.37 -22.95 -11.13
N ASN A 80 -15.47 -22.03 -10.90
CA ASN A 80 -14.75 -21.33 -11.97
C ASN A 80 -13.47 -22.10 -12.37
N ILE A 81 -13.67 -23.25 -13.00
CA ILE A 81 -12.60 -24.20 -13.38
C ILE A 81 -11.57 -23.54 -14.32
N LYS A 82 -12.00 -22.61 -15.20
CA LYS A 82 -11.08 -21.89 -16.09
C LYS A 82 -10.12 -21.00 -15.32
N ALA A 83 -10.62 -20.23 -14.35
CA ALA A 83 -9.79 -19.38 -13.50
C ALA A 83 -8.83 -20.21 -12.63
N ALA A 84 -9.31 -21.33 -12.08
CA ALA A 84 -8.47 -22.27 -11.34
C ALA A 84 -7.34 -22.87 -12.21
N ALA A 85 -7.65 -23.31 -13.42
CA ALA A 85 -6.66 -23.85 -14.35
C ALA A 85 -5.64 -22.78 -14.79
N THR A 86 -6.07 -21.55 -15.05
CA THR A 86 -5.18 -20.44 -15.39
C THR A 86 -4.26 -20.12 -14.22
N ALA A 87 -4.78 -20.03 -13.00
CA ALA A 87 -3.98 -19.79 -11.80
C ALA A 87 -2.93 -20.89 -11.54
N LEU A 88 -3.25 -22.15 -11.83
CA LEU A 88 -2.29 -23.27 -11.71
C LEU A 88 -1.11 -23.21 -12.69
N CYS A 89 -1.35 -22.63 -13.86
CA CYS A 89 -0.35 -22.55 -14.93
C CYS A 89 0.42 -21.23 -14.95
N SER A 90 0.02 -20.25 -14.12
CA SER A 90 0.59 -18.92 -14.09
C SER A 90 1.68 -18.77 -13.04
N SER A 91 2.64 -17.88 -13.29
CA SER A 91 3.60 -17.44 -12.27
C SER A 91 2.90 -16.70 -11.12
N GLU A 92 3.56 -16.61 -9.97
CA GLU A 92 3.00 -15.87 -8.81
C GLU A 92 2.56 -14.44 -9.18
N GLY A 93 3.39 -13.71 -9.92
CA GLY A 93 3.08 -12.35 -10.36
C GLY A 93 1.89 -12.27 -11.31
N GLU A 94 1.71 -13.27 -12.20
CA GLU A 94 0.54 -13.36 -13.08
C GLU A 94 -0.73 -13.67 -12.28
N GLN A 95 -0.66 -14.56 -11.29
CA GLN A 95 -1.78 -14.88 -10.43
C GLN A 95 -2.26 -13.65 -9.66
N ILE A 96 -1.35 -12.87 -9.09
CA ILE A 96 -1.66 -11.60 -8.41
C ILE A 96 -2.35 -10.64 -9.36
N THR A 97 -1.86 -10.50 -10.59
CA THR A 97 -2.46 -9.61 -11.60
C THR A 97 -3.88 -10.03 -11.97
N ILE A 98 -4.11 -11.33 -12.16
CA ILE A 98 -5.44 -11.87 -12.48
C ILE A 98 -6.41 -11.64 -11.31
N ASN A 99 -5.96 -11.92 -10.08
CA ASN A 99 -6.78 -11.76 -8.88
C ASN A 99 -7.11 -10.29 -8.62
N PHE A 100 -6.12 -9.41 -8.72
CA PHE A 100 -6.33 -7.98 -8.58
C PHE A 100 -7.27 -7.44 -9.66
N GLY A 101 -7.11 -7.91 -10.91
CA GLY A 101 -7.99 -7.56 -12.03
C GLY A 101 -9.47 -7.86 -11.77
N GLN A 102 -9.77 -8.93 -11.03
CA GLN A 102 -11.16 -9.25 -10.67
C GLN A 102 -11.76 -8.25 -9.66
N HIS A 103 -10.93 -7.66 -8.81
CA HIS A 103 -11.36 -6.64 -7.85
C HIS A 103 -11.47 -5.25 -8.46
N MET A 104 -10.91 -5.03 -9.66
CA MET A 104 -10.89 -3.71 -10.31
C MET A 104 -12.27 -3.15 -10.64
N ASN A 105 -13.22 -4.01 -11.01
CA ASN A 105 -14.60 -3.55 -11.28
C ASN A 105 -15.25 -3.01 -10.00
N ALA A 106 -15.10 -3.71 -8.88
CA ALA A 106 -15.62 -3.27 -7.59
C ALA A 106 -14.92 -1.99 -7.11
N LEU A 107 -13.60 -1.91 -7.28
CA LEU A 107 -12.82 -0.71 -6.98
C LEU A 107 -13.28 0.48 -7.82
N GLY A 108 -13.46 0.31 -9.14
CA GLY A 108 -13.94 1.36 -10.03
C GLY A 108 -15.32 1.89 -9.65
N GLN A 109 -16.26 1.01 -9.27
CA GLN A 109 -17.56 1.41 -8.76
C GLN A 109 -17.45 2.19 -7.44
N LEU A 110 -16.60 1.73 -6.53
CA LEU A 110 -16.39 2.39 -5.24
C LEU A 110 -15.76 3.79 -5.41
N VAL A 111 -14.75 3.93 -6.29
CA VAL A 111 -14.13 5.22 -6.62
C VAL A 111 -15.18 6.19 -7.16
N ARG A 112 -16.02 5.79 -8.14
CA ARG A 112 -17.08 6.62 -8.69
C ARG A 112 -18.07 7.06 -7.61
N LYS A 113 -18.54 6.13 -6.78
CA LYS A 113 -19.44 6.41 -5.66
C LYS A 113 -18.85 7.47 -4.72
N CYS A 114 -17.57 7.32 -4.35
CA CYS A 114 -16.90 8.25 -3.45
C CYS A 114 -16.70 9.63 -4.08
N VAL A 115 -16.37 9.69 -5.36
CA VAL A 115 -16.27 10.95 -6.12
C VAL A 115 -17.61 11.68 -6.18
N GLU A 116 -18.70 10.98 -6.51
CA GLU A 116 -20.05 11.52 -6.59
C GLU A 116 -20.55 12.03 -5.22
N GLN A 117 -20.26 11.30 -4.15
CA GLN A 117 -20.69 11.63 -2.79
C GLN A 117 -19.72 12.56 -2.04
N ASP A 118 -18.58 12.89 -2.65
CA ASP A 118 -17.46 13.62 -2.05
C ASP A 118 -16.97 13.01 -0.72
N LYS A 119 -16.96 11.67 -0.66
CA LYS A 119 -16.51 10.90 0.50
C LYS A 119 -15.04 10.52 0.38
N PRO A 120 -14.28 10.55 1.49
CA PRO A 120 -12.93 10.01 1.51
C PRO A 120 -12.92 8.50 1.26
N LEU A 121 -11.93 8.05 0.47
CA LEU A 121 -11.68 6.64 0.17
C LEU A 121 -10.22 6.29 0.43
N PHE A 122 -10.02 5.19 1.15
CA PHE A 122 -8.71 4.58 1.35
C PHE A 122 -8.64 3.29 0.54
N ILE A 123 -7.67 3.21 -0.37
CA ILE A 123 -7.32 2.02 -1.17
C ILE A 123 -6.02 1.48 -0.57
N LEU A 124 -6.11 0.38 0.16
CA LEU A 124 -5.02 -0.22 0.92
C LEU A 124 -4.59 -1.52 0.25
N LEU A 125 -3.34 -1.59 -0.17
CA LEU A 125 -2.82 -2.67 -1.01
C LEU A 125 -1.60 -3.29 -0.32
N ASP A 126 -1.59 -4.61 -0.17
CA ASP A 126 -0.46 -5.35 0.41
C ASP A 126 -0.04 -6.51 -0.49
N GLY A 127 1.24 -6.55 -0.84
CA GLY A 127 1.84 -7.63 -1.60
C GLY A 127 1.49 -7.67 -3.09
N LEU A 128 1.03 -6.56 -3.69
CA LEU A 128 0.75 -6.47 -5.13
C LEU A 128 1.99 -6.64 -5.99
N ASP A 129 3.17 -6.34 -5.44
CA ASP A 129 4.45 -6.45 -6.14
C ASP A 129 5.19 -7.76 -5.86
N SER A 130 4.61 -8.70 -5.13
CA SER A 130 5.20 -10.01 -4.88
C SER A 130 5.36 -10.77 -6.20
N GLY A 131 6.59 -11.18 -6.51
CA GLY A 131 6.90 -11.87 -7.77
C GLY A 131 6.69 -11.02 -9.05
N ALA A 132 6.44 -9.71 -8.92
CA ALA A 132 6.22 -8.83 -10.06
C ALA A 132 7.54 -8.47 -10.76
N SER A 133 7.56 -8.56 -12.10
CA SER A 133 8.63 -8.01 -12.92
C SER A 133 8.61 -6.47 -12.89
N ILE A 134 9.70 -5.85 -13.33
CA ILE A 134 9.79 -4.38 -13.45
C ILE A 134 8.67 -3.82 -14.35
N ASP A 135 8.35 -4.51 -15.44
CA ASP A 135 7.30 -4.06 -16.37
C ASP A 135 5.92 -4.07 -15.69
N ARG A 136 5.65 -5.11 -14.88
CA ARG A 136 4.40 -5.19 -14.10
C ARG A 136 4.32 -4.10 -13.03
N ALA A 137 5.41 -3.82 -12.34
CA ALA A 137 5.46 -2.71 -11.40
C ALA A 137 5.15 -1.36 -12.07
N ARG A 138 5.65 -1.14 -13.30
CA ARG A 138 5.34 0.05 -14.10
C ARG A 138 3.88 0.11 -14.56
N GLU A 139 3.31 -1.02 -14.99
CA GLU A 139 1.89 -1.10 -15.33
C GLU A 139 1.00 -0.75 -14.12
N LEU A 140 1.32 -1.25 -12.93
CA LEU A 140 0.62 -0.88 -11.69
C LEU A 140 0.73 0.62 -11.40
N MET A 141 1.94 1.20 -11.53
CA MET A 141 2.10 2.66 -11.37
C MET A 141 1.28 3.47 -12.36
N ASN A 142 1.25 3.05 -13.62
CA ASN A 142 0.41 3.70 -14.64
C ASN A 142 -1.07 3.64 -14.27
N LEU A 143 -1.55 2.49 -13.76
CA LEU A 143 -2.92 2.35 -13.28
C LEU A 143 -3.22 3.32 -12.12
N PHE A 144 -2.32 3.44 -11.14
CA PHE A 144 -2.52 4.38 -10.04
C PHE A 144 -2.53 5.83 -10.51
N HIS A 145 -1.66 6.21 -11.44
CA HIS A 145 -1.67 7.54 -12.05
C HIS A 145 -2.95 7.81 -12.85
N MET A 146 -3.48 6.83 -13.55
CA MET A 146 -4.79 6.98 -14.21
C MET A 146 -5.90 7.25 -13.19
N ILE A 147 -5.93 6.51 -12.08
CA ILE A 147 -6.91 6.76 -11.00
C ILE A 147 -6.73 8.18 -10.46
N GLU A 148 -5.49 8.61 -10.17
CA GLU A 148 -5.21 9.97 -9.69
C GLU A 148 -5.71 11.05 -10.64
N GLN A 149 -5.48 10.90 -11.94
CA GLN A 149 -5.95 11.83 -12.96
C GLN A 149 -7.48 11.87 -13.04
N ASP A 150 -8.12 10.70 -13.05
CA ASP A 150 -9.58 10.59 -13.14
C ASP A 150 -10.29 11.23 -11.94
N VAL A 151 -9.69 11.15 -10.74
CA VAL A 151 -10.26 11.74 -9.53
C VAL A 151 -9.74 13.16 -9.26
N GLY A 152 -8.97 13.74 -10.18
CA GLY A 152 -8.49 15.12 -10.10
C GLY A 152 -7.43 15.36 -9.03
N ILE A 153 -6.53 14.41 -8.81
CA ILE A 153 -5.35 14.57 -7.97
C ILE A 153 -4.22 15.12 -8.83
N GLN A 154 -3.62 16.24 -8.37
CA GLN A 154 -2.54 16.95 -9.07
C GLN A 154 -1.46 17.36 -8.06
N PRO A 155 -0.22 17.68 -8.50
CA PRO A 155 0.87 18.09 -7.61
C PRO A 155 0.53 19.29 -6.69
N GLY A 156 -0.40 20.15 -7.10
CA GLY A 156 -0.84 21.32 -6.32
C GLY A 156 -2.04 21.10 -5.41
N GLY A 157 -2.64 19.92 -5.39
CA GLY A 157 -3.79 19.60 -4.56
C GLY A 157 -4.70 18.53 -5.15
N ALA A 158 -5.71 18.14 -4.40
CA ALA A 158 -6.66 17.12 -4.78
C ALA A 158 -8.10 17.65 -4.74
N LYS A 159 -8.89 17.28 -5.75
CA LYS A 159 -10.33 17.58 -5.78
C LYS A 159 -11.09 16.66 -4.84
N HIS A 160 -10.68 15.40 -4.74
CA HIS A 160 -11.29 14.39 -3.89
C HIS A 160 -10.26 13.76 -2.95
N ALA A 161 -10.68 13.35 -1.74
CA ALA A 161 -9.84 12.73 -0.73
C ALA A 161 -9.71 11.23 -0.96
N ILE A 162 -9.02 10.84 -2.04
CA ILE A 162 -8.73 9.44 -2.39
C ILE A 162 -7.27 9.14 -2.09
N TYR A 163 -7.02 8.17 -1.23
CA TYR A 163 -5.70 7.77 -0.76
C TYR A 163 -5.40 6.36 -1.28
N ILE A 164 -4.32 6.19 -2.03
CA ILE A 164 -3.83 4.89 -2.50
C ILE A 164 -2.56 4.57 -1.74
N ILE A 165 -2.63 3.60 -0.83
CA ILE A 165 -1.51 3.25 0.05
C ILE A 165 -1.11 1.82 -0.24
N ASN A 166 0.12 1.63 -0.69
CA ASN A 166 0.63 0.36 -1.16
C ASN A 166 1.89 -0.06 -0.37
N ALA A 167 1.84 -1.21 0.30
CA ALA A 167 3.03 -1.80 0.91
C ALA A 167 3.87 -2.47 -0.18
N VAL A 168 5.10 -2.00 -0.38
CA VAL A 168 5.93 -2.39 -1.52
C VAL A 168 7.33 -2.84 -1.11
N ASN A 169 7.91 -3.74 -1.93
CA ASN A 169 9.30 -4.13 -1.91
C ASN A 169 10.02 -3.79 -3.23
N ASN A 170 9.30 -3.25 -4.22
CA ASN A 170 9.81 -2.94 -5.55
C ASN A 170 10.14 -1.44 -5.67
N TYR A 171 11.35 -1.13 -6.18
CA TYR A 171 11.82 0.25 -6.36
C TYR A 171 10.91 1.07 -7.29
N GLU A 172 10.41 0.50 -8.39
CA GLU A 172 9.57 1.23 -9.35
C GLU A 172 8.27 1.75 -8.72
N LEU A 173 7.77 1.05 -7.69
CA LEU A 173 6.61 1.48 -6.91
C LEU A 173 7.00 2.42 -5.76
N ALA A 174 8.25 2.33 -5.27
CA ALA A 174 8.72 3.10 -4.11
C ALA A 174 9.33 4.46 -4.47
N ARG A 175 9.77 4.67 -5.72
CA ARG A 175 10.64 5.80 -6.11
C ARG A 175 10.06 7.19 -5.91
N ASN A 176 8.73 7.34 -5.92
CA ASN A 176 8.09 8.66 -5.81
C ASN A 176 7.94 9.06 -4.33
N ILE A 177 6.70 9.03 -3.82
CA ILE A 177 6.41 9.36 -2.42
C ILE A 177 6.32 8.05 -1.64
N SER A 178 7.25 7.86 -0.73
CA SER A 178 7.31 6.69 0.14
C SER A 178 7.30 7.12 1.61
N VAL A 179 6.70 6.30 2.46
CA VAL A 179 6.67 6.50 3.91
C VAL A 179 7.28 5.29 4.60
N ASP A 180 8.18 5.57 5.54
CA ASP A 180 8.72 4.56 6.43
C ASP A 180 7.68 4.21 7.51
N PRO A 181 7.28 2.95 7.66
CA PRO A 181 6.26 2.55 8.61
C PRO A 181 6.68 2.64 10.08
N ARG A 182 7.98 2.79 10.39
CA ARG A 182 8.47 2.92 11.77
C ARG A 182 8.59 4.35 12.26
N THR A 183 8.85 5.29 11.35
CA THR A 183 9.11 6.69 11.71
C THR A 183 8.05 7.65 11.18
N GLY A 184 7.32 7.26 10.14
CA GLY A 184 6.42 8.14 9.40
C GLY A 184 7.16 9.12 8.48
N GLU A 185 8.48 9.01 8.37
CA GLU A 185 9.29 9.86 7.50
C GLU A 185 8.98 9.60 6.03
N THR A 186 8.98 10.69 5.27
CA THR A 186 8.74 10.62 3.82
C THR A 186 10.05 10.56 3.08
N HIS A 187 10.17 9.62 2.15
CA HIS A 187 11.32 9.43 1.28
C HIS A 187 10.93 9.62 -0.19
N CYS A 188 11.91 10.04 -0.99
CA CYS A 188 11.82 10.06 -2.45
C CYS A 188 13.17 9.54 -2.99
N PHE A 189 13.16 8.35 -3.57
CA PHE A 189 14.38 7.71 -4.03
C PHE A 189 14.69 8.11 -5.48
N MET A 190 15.75 8.88 -5.69
CA MET A 190 16.17 9.32 -7.02
C MET A 190 16.83 8.21 -7.84
N SER A 191 17.29 7.13 -7.18
CA SER A 191 17.94 6.00 -7.81
C SER A 191 17.71 4.69 -7.07
N TYR A 192 17.81 3.57 -7.81
CA TYR A 192 17.80 2.23 -7.21
C TYR A 192 18.89 2.07 -6.14
N LYS A 193 20.06 2.71 -6.32
CA LYS A 193 21.15 2.64 -5.35
C LYS A 193 20.77 3.24 -3.99
N GLU A 194 20.07 4.38 -3.99
CA GLU A 194 19.57 5.00 -2.75
C GLU A 194 18.53 4.11 -2.07
N TYR A 195 17.57 3.59 -2.83
CA TYR A 195 16.58 2.65 -2.33
C TYR A 195 17.23 1.38 -1.73
N ALA A 196 18.16 0.76 -2.47
CA ALA A 196 18.86 -0.43 -2.01
C ALA A 196 19.66 -0.16 -0.72
N LYS A 197 20.34 1.00 -0.63
CA LYS A 197 21.04 1.42 0.57
C LYS A 197 20.09 1.56 1.75
N PHE A 198 18.95 2.26 1.56
CA PHE A 198 17.92 2.41 2.58
C PHE A 198 17.42 1.05 3.09
N ILE A 199 17.13 0.10 2.20
CA ILE A 199 16.65 -1.23 2.58
C ILE A 199 17.72 -2.04 3.33
N CYS A 200 18.99 -2.00 2.87
CA CYS A 200 20.08 -2.78 3.48
C CYS A 200 20.47 -2.26 4.88
N GLU A 201 20.43 -0.94 5.08
CA GLU A 201 20.81 -0.29 6.33
C GLU A 201 19.62 -0.08 7.29
N TYR A 202 18.42 -0.52 6.91
CA TYR A 202 17.18 -0.20 7.59
C TYR A 202 17.20 -0.56 9.09
N PHE A 203 17.54 -1.79 9.43
CA PHE A 203 17.53 -2.22 10.83
C PHE A 203 18.69 -1.67 11.65
N ASP A 204 19.78 -1.28 11.00
CA ASP A 204 20.90 -0.61 11.68
C ASP A 204 20.55 0.81 12.09
N THR A 205 19.77 1.50 11.26
CA THR A 205 19.30 2.88 11.50
C THR A 205 18.09 2.93 12.42
N HIS A 206 17.28 1.85 12.48
CA HIS A 206 16.02 1.75 13.24
C HIS A 206 16.16 0.81 14.46
N LYS A 207 17.26 0.89 15.19
CA LYS A 207 17.45 0.08 16.42
C LYS A 207 16.38 0.40 17.46
N ASN A 208 15.89 -0.64 18.14
CA ASN A 208 14.95 -0.48 19.23
C ASN A 208 15.61 0.35 20.36
N PRO A 209 14.88 1.32 20.96
CA PRO A 209 15.41 2.10 22.07
C PRO A 209 15.92 1.24 23.22
N ASP A 210 15.30 0.09 23.50
CA ASP A 210 15.65 -0.83 24.58
C ASP A 210 16.94 -1.65 24.33
N GLU A 211 17.38 -1.79 23.08
CA GLU A 211 18.64 -2.51 22.77
C GLU A 211 19.86 -1.62 22.91
N SER A 212 19.71 -0.32 22.77
CA SER A 212 20.82 0.63 22.96
C SER A 212 21.23 0.79 24.43
N GLU A 213 20.33 0.58 25.38
CA GLU A 213 20.64 0.64 26.81
C GLU A 213 21.30 -0.64 27.35
N LYS A 214 21.08 -1.79 26.73
CA LYS A 214 21.69 -3.07 27.15
C LYS A 214 23.11 -3.28 26.65
N GLN A 215 23.60 -2.50 25.68
CA GLN A 215 24.98 -2.55 25.20
C GLN A 215 25.89 -1.54 25.89
N ALA A 216 25.33 -0.67 26.74
CA ALA A 216 26.08 0.34 27.52
C ALA A 216 26.32 -0.07 28.99
N GLN A 217 25.94 -1.28 29.39
CA GLN A 217 26.26 -1.92 30.68
C GLN A 217 27.19 -3.11 30.46
#